data_b5154defe730fb36e0b5247a9d9a1c12
#
_entry.id   b5154defe730fb36e0b5247a9d9a1c12
#
_cell.length_a   1.000
_cell.length_b   1.000
_cell.length_c   1.000
_cell.angle_alpha   90.00
_cell.angle_beta   90.00
_cell.angle_gamma   90.00
#
_symmetry.space_group_name_H-M   'P 1'
#
loop_
_entity.id
_entity.type
_entity.pdbx_description
1 polymer ?
#
loop_
_entity_poly.entity_id
_entity_poly.type
_entity_poly.pdbx_seq_one_letter_code
_entity_poly.pdbx_strand_id
1 'polypeptide(L)'
;MKIIPIFIPHAGCPYRCIYCDQQKISGVLKIPTIEEIKSIIERNLKTIHKNKKVEVAFFGGTFTLLPGPLKEKYLEAVYPYVKSKKISGIRISTHPEAVSEKSMKLFKKMGGCLVELGVQSLDKIVLKKANRLMDFKTIKNAADVIKKHKLDLGVQVMLGLPGDTLEKSINTAQKLLELKPKTARIYPVIVLKGTGLGGLLKKGRYKPLSMEDAVEWSSRVADVFETAGVRVIRIGLHPSEELNSKGTILAGPYHVSFGEMARARQMRSRIISILGPKKIPNRRSIEIHGPKKFFSFISGHKGEEKKYLERYYGVPILNHPRSPIGDHFRSANGIRVKIIEVRKSIAIIDPRIPAEAKLRLKQMGYYIREVPLHPKLAGPVKGHPDMMLFSYAKKVIYEPRLEKIAGLLRDNGYECVKGEKIGSKKYPKDIIYDACSVGKAIIRYDGKIEKHIENLSAKFIKVKQGYVKCSIIPIDEKHIITSDKGIYDKWNVGGGRDRSLHIRPGYVKLPGYKTGFIGGASGVHKDKVFFIGALKNHPDATRIREFIEQRGRKVVELYDGQLYDAGSILFFEAVSVRRTE
;
A
#
# COMPACT_ATOMS: atom_id res chain seq x y z
N MET A 1 21.54 -10.46 -11.21
CA MET A 1 22.59 -11.44 -10.87
C MET A 1 21.96 -12.58 -10.12
N LYS A 2 22.27 -13.83 -10.48
CA LYS A 2 21.81 -15.05 -9.81
C LYS A 2 23.01 -15.76 -9.18
N ILE A 3 22.83 -16.45 -8.06
CA ILE A 3 23.88 -17.18 -7.37
C ILE A 3 23.46 -18.66 -7.33
N ILE A 4 24.36 -19.54 -7.76
CA ILE A 4 24.24 -21.00 -7.61
C ILE A 4 25.00 -21.38 -6.33
N PRO A 5 24.31 -21.73 -5.23
CA PRO A 5 24.96 -22.08 -3.98
C PRO A 5 25.46 -23.52 -4.01
N ILE A 6 26.69 -23.71 -3.54
CA ILE A 6 27.30 -24.99 -3.24
C ILE A 6 27.69 -24.97 -1.76
N PHE A 7 27.08 -25.82 -0.96
CA PHE A 7 27.34 -25.85 0.48
C PHE A 7 28.43 -26.86 0.83
N ILE A 8 29.39 -26.42 1.66
CA ILE A 8 30.52 -27.23 2.19
C ILE A 8 30.50 -27.20 3.73
N PRO A 9 29.50 -27.81 4.37
CA PRO A 9 29.23 -27.61 5.79
C PRO A 9 30.43 -27.96 6.66
N HIS A 10 30.81 -27.03 7.55
CA HIS A 10 31.94 -27.13 8.50
C HIS A 10 33.31 -27.43 7.90
N ALA A 11 33.43 -27.60 6.59
CA ALA A 11 34.71 -27.93 5.96
C ALA A 11 35.71 -26.76 6.11
N GLY A 12 36.89 -27.04 6.62
CA GLY A 12 37.98 -26.10 6.86
C GLY A 12 37.71 -25.09 8.02
N CYS A 13 36.65 -25.22 8.82
CA CYS A 13 36.39 -24.31 9.93
C CYS A 13 37.41 -24.47 11.05
N PRO A 14 38.16 -23.39 11.44
CA PRO A 14 39.14 -23.44 12.53
C PRO A 14 38.50 -23.43 13.92
N TYR A 15 37.24 -22.94 14.03
CA TYR A 15 36.51 -22.78 15.28
C TYR A 15 35.17 -23.49 15.25
N ARG A 16 34.70 -23.92 16.41
CA ARG A 16 33.31 -24.35 16.65
C ARG A 16 32.53 -23.24 17.34
N CYS A 17 32.00 -22.31 16.55
CA CYS A 17 31.18 -21.24 17.08
C CYS A 17 29.95 -21.79 17.77
N ILE A 18 29.58 -21.26 18.94
CA ILE A 18 28.52 -21.84 19.78
C ILE A 18 27.12 -21.84 19.15
N TYR A 19 26.88 -21.00 18.14
CA TYR A 19 25.62 -20.83 17.43
C TYR A 19 25.51 -21.69 16.15
N CYS A 20 26.60 -22.33 15.71
CA CYS A 20 26.73 -22.83 14.36
C CYS A 20 26.45 -24.34 14.27
N ASP A 21 25.51 -24.71 13.39
CA ASP A 21 25.32 -26.06 12.88
C ASP A 21 25.00 -25.94 11.38
N GLN A 22 26.03 -26.02 10.56
CA GLN A 22 25.88 -25.74 9.12
C GLN A 22 25.18 -26.87 8.38
N GLN A 23 25.17 -28.07 8.89
CA GLN A 23 24.41 -29.18 8.31
C GLN A 23 22.91 -28.90 8.42
N LYS A 24 22.44 -28.51 9.61
CA LYS A 24 21.04 -28.14 9.81
C LYS A 24 20.65 -26.86 9.06
N ILE A 25 21.57 -25.88 8.95
CA ILE A 25 21.28 -24.62 8.23
C ILE A 25 21.15 -24.84 6.73
N SER A 26 22.00 -25.71 6.15
CA SER A 26 22.06 -25.92 4.70
C SER A 26 21.21 -27.08 4.20
N GLY A 27 20.85 -28.02 5.07
CA GLY A 27 20.24 -29.29 4.69
C GLY A 27 21.25 -30.27 4.01
N VAL A 28 22.54 -29.95 4.02
CA VAL A 28 23.59 -30.71 3.37
C VAL A 28 24.43 -31.43 4.43
N LEU A 29 24.35 -32.73 4.48
CA LEU A 29 25.02 -33.56 5.50
C LEU A 29 26.50 -33.82 5.20
N LYS A 30 26.88 -33.90 3.92
CA LYS A 30 28.24 -34.16 3.46
C LYS A 30 28.72 -33.09 2.49
N ILE A 31 30.03 -32.90 2.40
CA ILE A 31 30.60 -32.04 1.36
C ILE A 31 30.37 -32.70 -0.01
N PRO A 32 30.01 -31.93 -1.05
CA PRO A 32 29.65 -32.47 -2.35
C PRO A 32 30.85 -33.05 -3.09
N THR A 33 30.62 -34.10 -3.88
CA THR A 33 31.61 -34.59 -4.84
C THR A 33 31.76 -33.65 -6.02
N ILE A 34 32.77 -33.86 -6.86
CA ILE A 34 33.00 -33.08 -8.08
C ILE A 34 31.84 -33.22 -9.05
N GLU A 35 31.30 -34.42 -9.18
CA GLU A 35 30.17 -34.77 -10.04
C GLU A 35 28.88 -34.04 -9.56
N GLU A 36 28.65 -34.05 -8.26
CA GLU A 36 27.51 -33.31 -7.67
C GLU A 36 27.63 -31.79 -7.90
N ILE A 37 28.83 -31.21 -7.76
CA ILE A 37 29.07 -29.81 -8.06
C ILE A 37 28.69 -29.48 -9.50
N LYS A 38 29.16 -30.24 -10.47
CA LYS A 38 28.85 -30.08 -11.89
C LYS A 38 27.36 -30.22 -12.14
N SER A 39 26.73 -31.24 -11.58
CA SER A 39 25.28 -31.48 -11.69
C SER A 39 24.45 -30.32 -11.13
N ILE A 40 24.82 -29.79 -9.96
CA ILE A 40 24.18 -28.61 -9.38
C ILE A 40 24.28 -27.40 -10.31
N ILE A 41 25.46 -27.15 -10.87
CA ILE A 41 25.67 -26.02 -11.78
C ILE A 41 24.80 -26.18 -13.04
N GLU A 42 24.86 -27.32 -13.70
CA GLU A 42 24.15 -27.56 -14.95
C GLU A 42 22.63 -27.51 -14.79
N ARG A 43 22.10 -28.14 -13.73
CA ARG A 43 20.68 -28.09 -13.41
C ARG A 43 20.19 -26.65 -13.19
N ASN A 44 20.95 -25.83 -12.46
CA ASN A 44 20.58 -24.44 -12.24
C ASN A 44 20.70 -23.60 -13.52
N LEU A 45 21.72 -23.81 -14.33
CA LEU A 45 21.89 -23.07 -15.60
C LEU A 45 20.73 -23.33 -16.57
N LYS A 46 20.12 -24.52 -16.57
CA LYS A 46 18.92 -24.83 -17.38
C LYS A 46 17.71 -23.95 -17.03
N THR A 47 17.60 -23.52 -15.78
CA THR A 47 16.44 -22.75 -15.26
C THR A 47 16.68 -21.24 -15.26
N ILE A 48 17.90 -20.78 -15.50
CA ILE A 48 18.26 -19.36 -15.45
C ILE A 48 18.22 -18.78 -16.86
N HIS A 49 17.48 -17.67 -17.05
CA HIS A 49 17.45 -16.96 -18.35
C HIS A 49 18.87 -16.52 -18.78
N LYS A 50 19.21 -16.73 -20.07
CA LYS A 50 20.54 -16.49 -20.67
C LYS A 50 21.10 -15.07 -20.45
N ASN A 51 20.23 -14.06 -20.29
CA ASN A 51 20.62 -12.65 -20.10
C ASN A 51 20.98 -12.27 -18.65
N LYS A 52 21.02 -13.21 -17.70
CA LYS A 52 21.35 -12.91 -16.31
C LYS A 52 22.77 -13.32 -15.98
N LYS A 53 23.53 -12.39 -15.38
CA LYS A 53 24.84 -12.71 -14.78
C LYS A 53 24.64 -13.75 -13.67
N VAL A 54 25.41 -14.84 -13.72
CA VAL A 54 25.35 -15.97 -12.78
C VAL A 54 26.70 -16.13 -12.11
N GLU A 55 26.73 -16.33 -10.81
CA GLU A 55 27.94 -16.65 -10.04
C GLU A 55 27.73 -17.99 -9.34
N VAL A 56 28.79 -18.80 -9.22
CA VAL A 56 28.81 -19.97 -8.36
C VAL A 56 29.40 -19.56 -7.01
N ALA A 57 28.78 -19.99 -5.92
CA ALA A 57 29.18 -19.61 -4.57
C ALA A 57 29.40 -20.81 -3.67
N PHE A 58 30.60 -20.97 -3.13
CA PHE A 58 30.88 -21.93 -2.06
C PHE A 58 30.54 -21.29 -0.71
N PHE A 59 29.54 -21.82 -0.05
CA PHE A 59 29.01 -21.34 1.23
C PHE A 59 29.15 -22.41 2.34
N GLY A 60 29.08 -21.96 3.57
CA GLY A 60 29.39 -22.79 4.72
C GLY A 60 30.91 -22.97 4.84
N GLY A 61 31.40 -23.55 5.89
CA GLY A 61 32.83 -23.81 6.07
C GLY A 61 33.74 -22.59 5.94
N THR A 62 35.03 -22.90 5.81
CA THR A 62 36.09 -21.93 5.52
C THR A 62 36.84 -22.40 4.27
N PHE A 63 36.39 -21.95 3.09
CA PHE A 63 36.86 -22.48 1.81
C PHE A 63 38.39 -22.46 1.66
N THR A 64 39.06 -21.39 2.12
CA THR A 64 40.52 -21.22 1.99
C THR A 64 41.29 -22.21 2.84
N LEU A 65 40.70 -22.81 3.87
CA LEU A 65 41.33 -23.86 4.72
C LEU A 65 40.93 -25.28 4.33
N LEU A 66 40.23 -25.50 3.23
CA LEU A 66 40.08 -26.81 2.65
C LEU A 66 41.48 -27.40 2.35
N PRO A 67 41.65 -28.74 2.44
CA PRO A 67 42.87 -29.42 1.98
C PRO A 67 43.23 -28.93 0.56
N GLY A 68 44.52 -28.66 0.33
CA GLY A 68 44.99 -28.12 -0.94
C GLY A 68 44.44 -28.83 -2.18
N PRO A 69 44.60 -30.16 -2.29
CA PRO A 69 44.09 -30.91 -3.43
C PRO A 69 42.59 -30.83 -3.62
N LEU A 70 41.80 -30.79 -2.53
CA LEU A 70 40.34 -30.68 -2.59
C LEU A 70 39.90 -29.28 -3.06
N LYS A 71 40.53 -28.27 -2.53
CA LYS A 71 40.30 -26.85 -2.92
C LYS A 71 40.57 -26.63 -4.41
N GLU A 72 41.66 -27.15 -4.90
CA GLU A 72 42.03 -27.05 -6.31
C GLU A 72 41.03 -27.77 -7.19
N LYS A 73 40.70 -29.04 -6.87
CA LYS A 73 39.67 -29.83 -7.59
C LYS A 73 38.30 -29.11 -7.65
N TYR A 74 37.88 -28.45 -6.56
CA TYR A 74 36.62 -27.70 -6.54
C TYR A 74 36.68 -26.47 -7.48
N LEU A 75 37.77 -25.77 -7.49
CA LEU A 75 37.95 -24.62 -8.41
C LEU A 75 38.05 -25.10 -9.87
N GLU A 76 38.78 -26.18 -10.13
CA GLU A 76 38.90 -26.81 -11.46
C GLU A 76 37.55 -27.31 -11.98
N ALA A 77 36.67 -27.84 -11.13
CA ALA A 77 35.34 -28.28 -11.53
C ALA A 77 34.46 -27.11 -12.01
N VAL A 78 34.67 -25.90 -11.49
CA VAL A 78 33.87 -24.71 -11.81
C VAL A 78 34.51 -23.84 -12.89
N TYR A 79 35.84 -23.83 -13.00
CA TYR A 79 36.60 -22.96 -13.91
C TYR A 79 36.19 -23.06 -15.40
N PRO A 80 35.89 -24.26 -15.99
CA PRO A 80 35.41 -24.37 -17.36
C PRO A 80 34.16 -23.54 -17.65
N TYR A 81 33.26 -23.41 -16.68
CA TYR A 81 32.05 -22.59 -16.82
C TYR A 81 32.36 -21.08 -16.80
N VAL A 82 33.42 -20.67 -16.08
CA VAL A 82 33.94 -19.28 -16.12
C VAL A 82 34.59 -19.01 -17.47
N LYS A 83 35.47 -19.90 -17.94
CA LYS A 83 36.20 -19.79 -19.22
C LYS A 83 35.22 -19.71 -20.41
N SER A 84 34.16 -20.50 -20.38
CA SER A 84 33.08 -20.49 -21.41
C SER A 84 32.07 -19.34 -21.23
N LYS A 85 32.26 -18.45 -20.25
CA LYS A 85 31.36 -17.33 -19.92
C LYS A 85 29.92 -17.73 -19.58
N LYS A 86 29.67 -19.02 -19.28
CA LYS A 86 28.37 -19.50 -18.76
C LYS A 86 28.09 -18.94 -17.36
N ILE A 87 29.14 -18.72 -16.57
CA ILE A 87 29.07 -18.00 -15.29
C ILE A 87 30.06 -16.82 -15.29
N SER A 88 29.75 -15.79 -14.50
CA SER A 88 30.56 -14.55 -14.44
C SER A 88 31.71 -14.60 -13.44
N GLY A 89 31.74 -15.61 -12.57
CA GLY A 89 32.81 -15.81 -11.59
C GLY A 89 32.41 -16.71 -10.43
N ILE A 90 33.40 -16.96 -9.58
CA ILE A 90 33.28 -17.78 -8.38
C ILE A 90 33.37 -16.88 -7.14
N ARG A 91 32.52 -17.13 -6.15
CA ARG A 91 32.63 -16.51 -4.83
C ARG A 91 32.81 -17.56 -3.75
N ILE A 92 33.48 -17.17 -2.69
CA ILE A 92 33.74 -18.04 -1.53
C ILE A 92 33.42 -17.31 -0.23
N SER A 93 32.98 -18.08 0.77
CA SER A 93 32.93 -17.63 2.17
C SER A 93 34.13 -18.19 2.93
N THR A 94 34.77 -17.37 3.75
CA THR A 94 35.92 -17.79 4.51
C THR A 94 36.05 -17.02 5.84
N HIS A 95 36.90 -17.57 6.72
CA HIS A 95 37.30 -16.91 7.97
C HIS A 95 38.41 -15.89 7.67
N PRO A 96 38.40 -14.68 8.30
CA PRO A 96 39.44 -13.67 8.05
C PRO A 96 40.85 -14.18 8.27
N GLU A 97 41.13 -14.95 9.33
CA GLU A 97 42.47 -15.54 9.60
C GLU A 97 42.94 -16.52 8.53
N ALA A 98 42.05 -17.00 7.71
CA ALA A 98 42.33 -17.98 6.67
C ALA A 98 42.64 -17.37 5.30
N VAL A 99 42.74 -16.06 5.22
CA VAL A 99 43.08 -15.34 3.98
C VAL A 99 44.59 -15.16 3.89
N SER A 100 45.17 -15.63 2.79
CA SER A 100 46.60 -15.48 2.50
C SER A 100 46.85 -15.07 1.04
N GLU A 101 48.00 -14.44 0.77
CA GLU A 101 48.42 -14.07 -0.59
C GLU A 101 48.34 -15.27 -1.55
N LYS A 102 48.89 -16.45 -1.13
CA LYS A 102 48.90 -17.67 -1.94
C LYS A 102 47.47 -18.12 -2.29
N SER A 103 46.58 -18.12 -1.33
CA SER A 103 45.17 -18.56 -1.55
C SER A 103 44.42 -17.58 -2.45
N MET A 104 44.59 -16.27 -2.31
CA MET A 104 43.91 -15.28 -3.13
C MET A 104 44.46 -15.25 -4.57
N LYS A 105 45.76 -15.43 -4.76
CA LYS A 105 46.36 -15.56 -6.09
C LYS A 105 45.80 -16.75 -6.86
N LEU A 106 45.73 -17.93 -6.23
CA LEU A 106 45.13 -19.13 -6.82
C LEU A 106 43.66 -18.89 -7.14
N PHE A 107 42.89 -18.37 -6.17
CA PHE A 107 41.48 -18.12 -6.35
C PHE A 107 41.19 -17.15 -7.51
N LYS A 108 41.96 -16.09 -7.62
CA LYS A 108 41.85 -15.13 -8.74
C LYS A 108 42.13 -15.80 -10.08
N LYS A 109 43.23 -16.59 -10.17
CA LYS A 109 43.62 -17.34 -11.38
C LYS A 109 42.50 -18.27 -11.86
N MET A 110 41.78 -18.88 -10.92
CA MET A 110 40.67 -19.84 -11.19
C MET A 110 39.31 -19.17 -11.35
N GLY A 111 39.25 -17.88 -11.66
CA GLY A 111 37.98 -17.16 -11.93
C GLY A 111 37.25 -16.65 -10.69
N GLY A 112 37.94 -16.53 -9.57
CA GLY A 112 37.41 -15.91 -8.37
C GLY A 112 37.04 -14.45 -8.58
N CYS A 113 35.87 -14.04 -8.08
CA CYS A 113 35.40 -12.66 -8.22
C CYS A 113 35.11 -11.98 -6.87
N LEU A 114 34.67 -12.72 -5.85
CA LEU A 114 34.31 -12.15 -4.55
C LEU A 114 34.66 -13.09 -3.39
N VAL A 115 35.22 -12.52 -2.33
CA VAL A 115 35.50 -13.21 -1.06
C VAL A 115 34.62 -12.61 0.04
N GLU A 116 33.82 -13.43 0.69
CA GLU A 116 32.94 -13.05 1.77
C GLU A 116 33.55 -13.43 3.12
N LEU A 117 33.87 -12.43 3.93
CA LEU A 117 34.43 -12.60 5.26
C LEU A 117 33.35 -12.80 6.31
N GLY A 118 33.37 -13.91 7.00
CA GLY A 118 32.52 -14.15 8.15
C GLY A 118 33.00 -13.36 9.37
N VAL A 119 32.58 -12.14 9.53
CA VAL A 119 32.97 -11.25 10.63
C VAL A 119 32.12 -11.51 11.88
N GLN A 120 30.83 -11.56 11.72
CA GLN A 120 29.75 -11.73 12.70
C GLN A 120 29.56 -10.50 13.60
N SER A 121 30.56 -10.05 14.36
CA SER A 121 30.60 -8.86 15.21
C SER A 121 32.02 -8.30 15.28
N LEU A 122 32.16 -7.05 15.74
CA LEU A 122 33.46 -6.44 16.10
C LEU A 122 33.55 -6.15 17.61
N ASP A 123 32.47 -6.42 18.36
CA ASP A 123 32.49 -6.28 19.80
C ASP A 123 33.21 -7.49 20.44
N LYS A 124 34.26 -7.19 21.22
CA LYS A 124 35.13 -8.22 21.85
C LYS A 124 34.35 -9.15 22.81
N ILE A 125 33.38 -8.59 23.55
CA ILE A 125 32.58 -9.36 24.51
C ILE A 125 31.65 -10.32 23.74
N VAL A 126 31.01 -9.86 22.69
CA VAL A 126 30.13 -10.64 21.83
C VAL A 126 30.92 -11.80 21.17
N LEU A 127 32.07 -11.49 20.58
CA LEU A 127 32.92 -12.49 19.94
C LEU A 127 33.45 -13.54 20.93
N LYS A 128 33.90 -13.13 22.14
CA LYS A 128 34.32 -14.04 23.21
C LYS A 128 33.20 -14.97 23.63
N LYS A 129 32.00 -14.43 23.88
CA LYS A 129 30.82 -15.25 24.23
C LYS A 129 30.34 -16.16 23.12
N ALA A 130 30.60 -15.80 21.86
CA ALA A 130 30.26 -16.62 20.68
C ALA A 130 31.32 -17.69 20.36
N ASN A 131 32.39 -17.80 21.15
CA ASN A 131 33.57 -18.64 20.90
C ASN A 131 34.20 -18.37 19.51
N ARG A 132 34.40 -17.06 19.21
CA ARG A 132 34.97 -16.59 17.94
C ARG A 132 35.91 -15.42 18.21
N LEU A 133 37.09 -15.73 18.71
CA LEU A 133 38.08 -14.69 18.99
C LEU A 133 38.68 -14.14 17.71
N MET A 134 38.57 -12.84 17.51
CA MET A 134 39.12 -12.16 16.35
C MET A 134 39.17 -10.66 16.60
N ASP A 135 40.16 -9.96 16.07
CA ASP A 135 40.26 -8.51 16.15
C ASP A 135 40.05 -7.84 14.79
N PHE A 136 39.84 -6.51 14.83
CA PHE A 136 39.62 -5.72 13.62
C PHE A 136 40.88 -5.66 12.74
N LYS A 137 42.06 -5.72 13.32
CA LYS A 137 43.35 -5.70 12.56
C LYS A 137 43.45 -6.92 11.66
N THR A 138 43.12 -8.09 12.16
CA THR A 138 43.09 -9.34 11.36
C THR A 138 42.08 -9.25 10.20
N ILE A 139 40.87 -8.70 10.46
CA ILE A 139 39.87 -8.52 9.40
C ILE A 139 40.36 -7.50 8.35
N LYS A 140 40.98 -6.42 8.78
CA LYS A 140 41.51 -5.39 7.89
C LYS A 140 42.65 -5.97 7.01
N ASN A 141 43.58 -6.71 7.59
CA ASN A 141 44.65 -7.37 6.83
C ASN A 141 44.08 -8.33 5.77
N ALA A 142 43.08 -9.12 6.14
CA ALA A 142 42.39 -10.01 5.19
C ALA A 142 41.72 -9.23 4.05
N ALA A 143 41.03 -8.12 4.36
CA ALA A 143 40.42 -7.26 3.36
C ALA A 143 41.45 -6.63 2.42
N ASP A 144 42.58 -6.20 2.93
CA ASP A 144 43.68 -5.61 2.13
C ASP A 144 44.27 -6.64 1.18
N VAL A 145 44.51 -7.87 1.62
CA VAL A 145 44.99 -8.99 0.77
C VAL A 145 43.95 -9.31 -0.32
N ILE A 146 42.66 -9.37 -0.01
CA ILE A 146 41.60 -9.63 -0.98
C ILE A 146 41.63 -8.55 -2.09
N LYS A 147 41.70 -7.28 -1.70
CA LYS A 147 41.68 -6.14 -2.64
C LYS A 147 42.94 -6.07 -3.49
N LYS A 148 44.11 -6.35 -2.91
CA LYS A 148 45.39 -6.43 -3.62
C LYS A 148 45.31 -7.38 -4.81
N HIS A 149 44.56 -8.48 -4.68
CA HIS A 149 44.30 -9.43 -5.77
C HIS A 149 43.12 -9.05 -6.68
N LYS A 150 42.61 -7.81 -6.61
CA LYS A 150 41.49 -7.31 -7.42
C LYS A 150 40.24 -8.20 -7.30
N LEU A 151 39.98 -8.68 -6.08
CA LEU A 151 38.81 -9.41 -5.70
C LEU A 151 37.83 -8.48 -4.96
N ASP A 152 36.53 -8.66 -5.18
CA ASP A 152 35.51 -7.94 -4.43
C ASP A 152 35.43 -8.48 -2.99
N LEU A 153 35.25 -7.57 -2.03
CA LEU A 153 35.05 -7.90 -0.63
C LEU A 153 33.55 -7.97 -0.30
N GLY A 154 33.13 -9.05 0.34
CA GLY A 154 31.83 -9.17 1.02
C GLY A 154 32.04 -9.31 2.53
N VAL A 155 31.06 -8.89 3.32
CA VAL A 155 31.07 -9.08 4.77
C VAL A 155 29.77 -9.75 5.25
N GLN A 156 29.89 -10.59 6.28
CA GLN A 156 28.73 -11.20 6.93
C GLN A 156 28.73 -10.83 8.40
N VAL A 157 27.57 -10.35 8.88
CA VAL A 157 27.33 -9.98 10.28
C VAL A 157 26.17 -10.77 10.87
N MET A 158 26.21 -11.02 12.17
CA MET A 158 25.14 -11.67 12.92
C MET A 158 24.61 -10.72 14.00
N LEU A 159 23.30 -10.74 14.21
CA LEU A 159 22.62 -9.87 15.16
C LEU A 159 22.02 -10.69 16.31
N GLY A 160 22.19 -10.23 17.52
CA GLY A 160 21.63 -10.87 18.72
C GLY A 160 22.46 -12.04 19.24
N LEU A 161 23.76 -12.11 18.98
CA LEU A 161 24.67 -13.04 19.66
C LEU A 161 24.70 -12.75 21.18
N PRO A 162 25.16 -13.70 22.03
CA PRO A 162 25.25 -13.47 23.46
C PRO A 162 26.03 -12.20 23.82
N GLY A 163 25.38 -11.26 24.51
CA GLY A 163 25.95 -9.95 24.89
C GLY A 163 25.91 -8.89 23.82
N ASP A 164 25.25 -9.14 22.69
CA ASP A 164 25.01 -8.16 21.64
C ASP A 164 23.91 -7.16 22.03
N THR A 165 23.97 -5.97 21.45
CA THR A 165 22.96 -4.91 21.52
C THR A 165 22.81 -4.28 20.14
N LEU A 166 21.70 -3.58 19.90
CA LEU A 166 21.49 -2.87 18.65
C LEU A 166 22.63 -1.88 18.36
N GLU A 167 23.09 -1.17 19.36
CA GLU A 167 24.20 -0.22 19.26
C GLU A 167 25.50 -0.92 18.82
N LYS A 168 25.86 -2.04 19.44
CA LYS A 168 27.04 -2.83 19.07
C LYS A 168 26.96 -3.36 17.64
N SER A 169 25.79 -3.80 17.22
CA SER A 169 25.53 -4.26 15.84
C SER A 169 25.66 -3.11 14.84
N ILE A 170 25.14 -1.92 15.15
CA ILE A 170 25.29 -0.70 14.34
C ILE A 170 26.76 -0.28 14.26
N ASN A 171 27.47 -0.21 15.41
CA ASN A 171 28.89 0.13 15.47
C ASN A 171 29.74 -0.87 14.65
N THR A 172 29.41 -2.16 14.71
CA THR A 172 30.04 -3.19 13.88
C THR A 172 29.85 -2.86 12.39
N ALA A 173 28.63 -2.54 11.95
CA ALA A 173 28.36 -2.22 10.56
C ALA A 173 29.09 -0.95 10.11
N GLN A 174 29.05 0.11 10.92
CA GLN A 174 29.76 1.37 10.64
C GLN A 174 31.29 1.16 10.52
N LYS A 175 31.88 0.43 11.44
CA LYS A 175 33.31 0.13 11.42
C LYS A 175 33.72 -0.69 10.19
N LEU A 176 32.85 -1.61 9.73
CA LEU A 176 33.11 -2.40 8.53
C LEU A 176 33.08 -1.57 7.23
N LEU A 177 32.45 -0.39 7.22
CA LEU A 177 32.48 0.51 6.07
C LEU A 177 33.90 1.01 5.74
N GLU A 178 34.81 1.10 6.73
CA GLU A 178 36.22 1.42 6.50
C GLU A 178 36.91 0.44 5.55
N LEU A 179 36.42 -0.79 5.53
CA LEU A 179 36.93 -1.83 4.62
C LEU A 179 36.32 -1.72 3.20
N LYS A 180 35.43 -0.77 2.93
CA LYS A 180 34.76 -0.54 1.63
C LYS A 180 34.25 -1.85 1.02
N PRO A 181 33.42 -2.64 1.71
CA PRO A 181 32.88 -3.88 1.17
C PRO A 181 31.90 -3.58 0.03
N LYS A 182 31.83 -4.47 -0.96
CA LYS A 182 30.87 -4.37 -2.06
C LYS A 182 29.50 -4.95 -1.70
N THR A 183 29.49 -5.97 -0.83
CA THR A 183 28.26 -6.65 -0.41
C THR A 183 28.27 -6.93 1.09
N ALA A 184 27.06 -7.00 1.67
CA ALA A 184 26.85 -7.43 3.05
C ALA A 184 25.75 -8.48 3.15
N ARG A 185 25.86 -9.37 4.15
CA ARG A 185 24.81 -10.29 4.60
C ARG A 185 24.54 -10.07 6.08
N ILE A 186 23.27 -10.11 6.45
CA ILE A 186 22.81 -9.85 7.81
C ILE A 186 21.99 -11.04 8.28
N TYR A 187 22.44 -11.69 9.34
CA TYR A 187 21.80 -12.89 9.88
C TYR A 187 21.42 -12.70 11.36
N PRO A 188 20.13 -12.48 11.67
CA PRO A 188 19.66 -12.63 13.04
C PRO A 188 19.91 -14.05 13.54
N VAL A 189 20.31 -14.14 14.79
CA VAL A 189 20.65 -15.43 15.41
C VAL A 189 19.39 -16.24 15.68
N ILE A 190 19.40 -17.50 15.23
CA ILE A 190 18.44 -18.53 15.64
C ILE A 190 19.15 -19.56 16.51
N VAL A 191 18.43 -20.15 17.43
CA VAL A 191 18.96 -21.16 18.35
C VAL A 191 18.63 -22.55 17.83
N LEU A 192 19.65 -23.30 17.44
CA LEU A 192 19.50 -24.65 16.90
C LEU A 192 19.71 -25.72 17.98
N LYS A 193 18.96 -26.82 17.90
CA LYS A 193 19.11 -27.99 18.75
C LYS A 193 20.52 -28.59 18.57
N GLY A 194 21.19 -28.93 19.66
CA GLY A 194 22.53 -29.53 19.67
C GLY A 194 23.71 -28.56 19.60
N THR A 195 23.45 -27.24 19.51
CA THR A 195 24.48 -26.19 19.54
C THR A 195 24.79 -25.74 20.97
N GLY A 196 26.00 -25.19 21.20
CA GLY A 196 26.35 -24.58 22.48
C GLY A 196 25.37 -23.49 22.89
N LEU A 197 24.86 -22.71 21.92
CA LEU A 197 23.84 -21.69 22.15
C LEU A 197 22.51 -22.29 22.63
N GLY A 198 22.12 -23.46 22.09
CA GLY A 198 20.98 -24.23 22.57
C GLY A 198 21.14 -24.68 24.03
N GLY A 199 22.37 -25.02 24.42
CA GLY A 199 22.70 -25.31 25.82
C GLY A 199 22.57 -24.09 26.75
N LEU A 200 23.00 -22.90 26.29
CA LEU A 200 22.83 -21.65 27.05
C LEU A 200 21.35 -21.26 27.18
N LEU A 201 20.55 -21.43 26.12
CA LEU A 201 19.11 -21.21 26.16
C LEU A 201 18.43 -22.08 27.22
N LYS A 202 18.70 -23.39 27.23
CA LYS A 202 18.13 -24.34 28.19
C LYS A 202 18.48 -24.01 29.65
N LYS A 203 19.68 -23.44 29.88
CA LYS A 203 20.13 -23.00 31.20
C LYS A 203 19.64 -21.60 31.58
N GLY A 204 18.79 -20.95 30.79
CA GLY A 204 18.31 -19.58 31.03
C GLY A 204 19.39 -18.49 30.89
N ARG A 205 20.59 -18.82 30.36
CA ARG A 205 21.74 -17.91 30.23
C ARG A 205 21.79 -17.15 28.90
N TYR A 206 20.84 -17.38 28.01
CA TYR A 206 20.69 -16.69 26.74
C TYR A 206 19.22 -16.58 26.36
N LYS A 207 18.82 -15.40 25.91
CA LYS A 207 17.52 -15.11 25.34
C LYS A 207 17.73 -14.56 23.92
N PRO A 208 17.19 -15.19 22.86
CA PRO A 208 17.29 -14.66 21.49
C PRO A 208 16.42 -13.43 21.33
N LEU A 209 16.68 -12.64 20.28
CA LEU A 209 15.83 -11.55 19.88
C LEU A 209 14.41 -12.03 19.60
N SER A 210 13.42 -11.20 19.92
CA SER A 210 12.07 -11.37 19.42
C SER A 210 12.04 -11.20 17.89
N MET A 211 10.95 -11.62 17.23
CA MET A 211 10.78 -11.37 15.79
C MET A 211 10.80 -9.86 15.49
N GLU A 212 10.10 -9.07 16.31
CA GLU A 212 10.00 -7.63 16.17
C GLU A 212 11.36 -6.93 16.30
N ASP A 213 12.11 -7.26 17.37
CA ASP A 213 13.44 -6.69 17.60
C ASP A 213 14.41 -7.09 16.47
N ALA A 214 14.39 -8.33 16.03
CA ALA A 214 15.26 -8.80 14.97
C ALA A 214 14.97 -8.12 13.62
N VAL A 215 13.71 -7.88 13.30
CA VAL A 215 13.28 -7.11 12.13
C VAL A 215 13.78 -5.66 12.23
N GLU A 216 13.60 -5.03 13.39
CA GLU A 216 14.08 -3.67 13.64
C GLU A 216 15.61 -3.56 13.52
N TRP A 217 16.37 -4.43 14.22
CA TRP A 217 17.84 -4.43 14.15
C TRP A 217 18.35 -4.65 12.73
N SER A 218 17.75 -5.63 12.03
CA SER A 218 18.13 -5.94 10.65
C SER A 218 17.87 -4.78 9.71
N SER A 219 16.74 -4.07 9.88
CA SER A 219 16.42 -2.91 9.04
C SER A 219 17.42 -1.78 9.25
N ARG A 220 17.79 -1.48 10.51
CA ARG A 220 18.73 -0.41 10.84
C ARG A 220 20.16 -0.71 10.39
N VAL A 221 20.63 -1.95 10.61
CA VAL A 221 21.95 -2.38 10.13
C VAL A 221 22.01 -2.38 8.60
N ALA A 222 20.93 -2.78 7.92
CA ALA A 222 20.83 -2.70 6.46
C ALA A 222 20.87 -1.25 5.96
N ASP A 223 20.23 -0.31 6.67
CA ASP A 223 20.32 1.12 6.33
C ASP A 223 21.74 1.67 6.43
N VAL A 224 22.51 1.29 7.45
CA VAL A 224 23.92 1.68 7.57
C VAL A 224 24.71 1.26 6.33
N PHE A 225 24.62 0.01 5.92
CA PHE A 225 25.33 -0.48 4.74
C PHE A 225 24.85 0.19 3.44
N GLU A 226 23.54 0.26 3.23
CA GLU A 226 22.99 0.75 1.95
C GLU A 226 23.14 2.25 1.76
N THR A 227 23.07 3.04 2.83
CA THR A 227 23.34 4.48 2.77
C THR A 227 24.79 4.77 2.34
N ALA A 228 25.73 3.88 2.70
CA ALA A 228 27.12 3.94 2.27
C ALA A 228 27.38 3.26 0.90
N GLY A 229 26.33 2.86 0.16
CA GLY A 229 26.45 2.22 -1.16
C GLY A 229 26.80 0.74 -1.15
N VAL A 230 26.86 0.09 0.02
CA VAL A 230 27.11 -1.35 0.14
C VAL A 230 25.81 -2.12 -0.13
N ARG A 231 25.83 -3.05 -1.08
CA ARG A 231 24.65 -3.84 -1.42
C ARG A 231 24.38 -4.93 -0.40
N VAL A 232 23.30 -4.83 0.36
CA VAL A 232 22.82 -5.92 1.24
C VAL A 232 22.15 -7.00 0.39
N ILE A 233 22.83 -8.11 0.20
CA ILE A 233 22.41 -9.21 -0.71
C ILE A 233 21.54 -10.25 -0.02
N ARG A 234 21.54 -10.29 1.31
CA ARG A 234 20.72 -11.21 2.11
C ARG A 234 20.45 -10.67 3.50
N ILE A 235 19.19 -10.81 3.94
CA ILE A 235 18.77 -10.62 5.32
C ILE A 235 18.01 -11.89 5.74
N GLY A 236 18.41 -12.51 6.85
CA GLY A 236 17.85 -13.78 7.35
C GLY A 236 18.34 -15.02 6.60
N LEU A 237 18.17 -16.16 7.20
CA LEU A 237 18.59 -17.45 6.64
C LEU A 237 17.74 -17.86 5.43
N HIS A 238 18.30 -18.74 4.60
CA HIS A 238 17.53 -19.37 3.53
C HIS A 238 16.68 -20.48 4.14
N PRO A 239 15.40 -20.62 3.77
CA PRO A 239 14.62 -21.79 4.16
C PRO A 239 15.26 -23.06 3.64
N SER A 240 15.41 -24.07 4.50
CA SER A 240 15.78 -25.44 4.14
C SER A 240 14.78 -26.40 4.78
N GLU A 241 14.69 -27.62 4.28
CA GLU A 241 13.80 -28.64 4.82
C GLU A 241 14.15 -28.93 6.28
N GLU A 242 15.45 -29.05 6.60
CA GLU A 242 15.93 -29.28 7.95
C GLU A 242 15.59 -28.14 8.91
N LEU A 243 15.73 -26.88 8.49
CA LEU A 243 15.33 -25.75 9.33
C LEU A 243 13.83 -25.72 9.59
N ASN A 244 13.03 -26.20 8.64
CA ASN A 244 11.58 -26.29 8.79
C ASN A 244 11.14 -27.55 9.57
N SER A 245 12.04 -28.50 9.80
CA SER A 245 11.74 -29.72 10.56
C SER A 245 11.44 -29.40 12.03
N LYS A 246 10.39 -30.00 12.57
CA LYS A 246 9.94 -29.79 13.94
C LYS A 246 11.06 -30.07 14.96
N GLY A 247 11.34 -29.11 15.82
CA GLY A 247 12.33 -29.21 16.89
C GLY A 247 13.78 -28.93 16.47
N THR A 248 14.09 -28.61 15.23
CA THR A 248 15.42 -28.16 14.79
C THR A 248 15.75 -26.79 15.34
N ILE A 249 14.81 -25.85 15.24
CA ILE A 249 14.92 -24.50 15.83
C ILE A 249 14.28 -24.53 17.21
N LEU A 250 15.06 -24.21 18.24
CA LEU A 250 14.59 -24.13 19.62
C LEU A 250 13.96 -22.76 19.94
N ALA A 251 14.53 -21.70 19.38
CA ALA A 251 14.05 -20.31 19.57
C ALA A 251 14.71 -19.35 18.59
N GLY A 252 14.19 -18.12 18.53
CA GLY A 252 14.74 -17.04 17.72
C GLY A 252 13.89 -16.67 16.52
N PRO A 253 14.25 -15.59 15.80
CA PRO A 253 13.43 -14.95 14.79
C PRO A 253 13.56 -15.65 13.42
N TYR A 254 12.94 -16.81 13.26
CA TYR A 254 12.90 -17.52 11.98
C TYR A 254 11.56 -17.37 11.29
N HIS A 255 11.58 -16.86 10.07
CA HIS A 255 10.42 -16.79 9.19
C HIS A 255 10.87 -16.82 7.72
N VAL A 256 10.15 -17.51 6.85
CA VAL A 256 10.48 -17.62 5.41
C VAL A 256 10.55 -16.27 4.71
N SER A 257 9.73 -15.32 5.14
CA SER A 257 9.69 -13.93 4.63
C SER A 257 10.45 -12.94 5.52
N PHE A 258 11.36 -13.39 6.38
CA PHE A 258 12.07 -12.50 7.32
C PHE A 258 12.74 -11.31 6.61
N GLY A 259 13.42 -11.56 5.50
CA GLY A 259 14.09 -10.52 4.72
C GLY A 259 13.12 -9.48 4.15
N GLU A 260 11.91 -9.89 3.77
CA GLU A 260 10.85 -8.98 3.30
C GLU A 260 10.31 -8.12 4.45
N MET A 261 10.13 -8.72 5.64
CA MET A 261 9.71 -7.98 6.84
C MET A 261 10.72 -6.90 7.22
N ALA A 262 12.03 -7.22 7.21
CA ALA A 262 13.09 -6.25 7.49
C ALA A 262 13.13 -5.13 6.44
N ARG A 263 12.93 -5.45 5.16
CA ARG A 263 12.84 -4.47 4.07
C ARG A 263 11.61 -3.56 4.19
N ALA A 264 10.49 -4.12 4.60
CA ALA A 264 9.27 -3.36 4.83
C ALA A 264 9.44 -2.38 6.00
N ARG A 265 10.06 -2.81 7.09
CA ARG A 265 10.41 -1.97 8.22
C ARG A 265 11.37 -0.84 7.83
N GLN A 266 12.40 -1.14 7.05
CA GLN A 266 13.32 -0.16 6.49
C GLN A 266 12.58 0.89 5.64
N MET A 267 11.63 0.46 4.80
CA MET A 267 10.81 1.36 3.97
C MET A 267 9.94 2.28 4.84
N ARG A 268 9.30 1.75 5.90
CA ARG A 268 8.55 2.54 6.88
C ARG A 268 9.42 3.64 7.50
N SER A 269 10.60 3.29 7.99
CA SER A 269 11.52 4.25 8.61
C SER A 269 11.94 5.36 7.64
N ARG A 270 12.19 5.02 6.37
CA ARG A 270 12.48 6.00 5.31
C ARG A 270 11.31 6.94 5.04
N ILE A 271 10.07 6.42 4.98
CA ILE A 271 8.87 7.25 4.79
C ILE A 271 8.72 8.23 5.96
N ILE A 272 8.91 7.75 7.20
CA ILE A 272 8.85 8.60 8.40
C ILE A 272 9.96 9.65 8.37
N SER A 273 11.18 9.30 7.97
CA SER A 273 12.28 10.26 7.83
C SER A 273 11.99 11.34 6.78
N ILE A 274 11.34 11.00 5.66
CA ILE A 274 10.97 11.96 4.60
C ILE A 274 9.88 12.93 5.08
N LEU A 275 8.84 12.43 5.74
CA LEU A 275 7.67 13.20 6.13
C LEU A 275 7.84 13.94 7.46
N GLY A 276 8.74 13.43 8.32
CA GLY A 276 8.90 13.88 9.70
C GLY A 276 7.86 13.26 10.66
N PRO A 277 7.98 13.50 11.98
CA PRO A 277 7.17 12.84 13.00
C PRO A 277 5.79 13.49 13.27
N LYS A 278 5.40 14.52 12.53
CA LYS A 278 4.16 15.28 12.76
C LYS A 278 2.95 14.52 12.22
N LYS A 279 1.87 14.46 13.03
CA LYS A 279 0.56 14.01 12.53
C LYS A 279 0.11 14.90 11.38
N ILE A 280 -0.46 14.28 10.36
CA ILE A 280 -0.98 14.97 9.19
C ILE A 280 -2.44 15.35 9.47
N PRO A 281 -2.86 16.60 9.23
CA PRO A 281 -4.23 17.04 9.47
C PRO A 281 -5.25 16.15 8.76
N ASN A 282 -6.42 15.95 9.36
CA ASN A 282 -7.56 15.28 8.74
C ASN A 282 -7.88 15.93 7.37
N ARG A 283 -8.32 15.13 6.38
CA ARG A 283 -8.55 15.48 4.97
C ARG A 283 -7.32 15.44 4.08
N ARG A 284 -6.20 14.86 4.54
CA ARG A 284 -5.04 14.61 3.69
C ARG A 284 -4.81 13.11 3.53
N SER A 285 -4.05 12.73 2.54
CA SER A 285 -3.49 11.40 2.38
C SER A 285 -2.04 11.48 1.97
N ILE A 286 -1.32 10.39 2.18
CA ILE A 286 0.06 10.25 1.73
C ILE A 286 0.03 9.49 0.41
N GLU A 287 0.52 10.11 -0.66
CA GLU A 287 0.81 9.42 -1.92
C GLU A 287 2.26 9.00 -1.94
N ILE A 288 2.49 7.72 -2.24
CA ILE A 288 3.83 7.16 -2.40
C ILE A 288 3.99 6.69 -3.84
N HIS A 289 4.98 7.25 -4.53
CA HIS A 289 5.32 6.94 -5.91
C HIS A 289 6.67 6.24 -5.97
N GLY A 290 6.78 5.19 -6.79
CA GLY A 290 8.02 4.47 -6.95
C GLY A 290 7.89 3.23 -7.82
N PRO A 291 8.99 2.49 -8.04
CA PRO A 291 8.97 1.23 -8.76
C PRO A 291 8.03 0.21 -8.11
N LYS A 292 7.31 -0.55 -8.93
CA LYS A 292 6.32 -1.56 -8.51
C LYS A 292 6.83 -2.51 -7.41
N LYS A 293 8.12 -2.87 -7.47
CA LYS A 293 8.80 -3.74 -6.49
C LYS A 293 8.83 -3.20 -5.04
N PHE A 294 8.62 -1.89 -4.84
CA PHE A 294 8.63 -1.31 -3.50
C PHE A 294 7.26 -1.37 -2.80
N PHE A 295 6.17 -1.59 -3.54
CA PHE A 295 4.84 -1.58 -2.92
C PHE A 295 4.58 -2.77 -2.00
N SER A 296 5.19 -3.92 -2.25
CA SER A 296 5.17 -5.03 -1.30
C SER A 296 5.83 -4.65 0.04
N PHE A 297 6.92 -3.88 -0.01
CA PHE A 297 7.61 -3.41 1.20
C PHE A 297 6.82 -2.30 1.92
N ILE A 298 6.17 -1.39 1.18
CA ILE A 298 5.31 -0.34 1.78
C ILE A 298 4.12 -0.98 2.48
N SER A 299 3.52 -2.01 1.88
CA SER A 299 2.42 -2.76 2.50
C SER A 299 2.88 -3.58 3.69
N GLY A 300 4.07 -4.19 3.58
CA GLY A 300 4.60 -5.12 4.56
C GLY A 300 3.88 -6.47 4.58
N HIS A 301 4.35 -7.37 5.44
CA HIS A 301 3.73 -8.68 5.63
C HIS A 301 2.30 -8.49 6.15
N LYS A 302 1.30 -9.09 5.49
CA LYS A 302 -0.15 -8.94 5.80
C LYS A 302 -0.65 -7.49 5.88
N GLY A 303 0.05 -6.54 5.25
CA GLY A 303 -0.32 -5.12 5.23
C GLY A 303 0.00 -4.36 6.52
N GLU A 304 0.81 -4.92 7.42
CA GLU A 304 1.06 -4.35 8.76
C GLU A 304 1.78 -3.01 8.72
N GLU A 305 2.77 -2.84 7.85
CA GLU A 305 3.54 -1.59 7.77
C GLU A 305 2.70 -0.43 7.22
N LYS A 306 1.83 -0.70 6.23
CA LYS A 306 0.87 0.29 5.74
C LYS A 306 -0.10 0.70 6.84
N LYS A 307 -0.71 -0.26 7.56
CA LYS A 307 -1.61 0.00 8.69
C LYS A 307 -0.92 0.79 9.81
N TYR A 308 0.37 0.49 10.08
CA TYR A 308 1.16 1.25 11.03
C TYR A 308 1.29 2.72 10.61
N LEU A 309 1.71 2.99 9.37
CA LEU A 309 1.87 4.34 8.84
C LEU A 309 0.54 5.11 8.82
N GLU A 310 -0.57 4.45 8.43
CA GLU A 310 -1.90 5.05 8.44
C GLU A 310 -2.35 5.45 9.86
N ARG A 311 -2.07 4.61 10.87
CA ARG A 311 -2.32 4.96 12.29
C ARG A 311 -1.38 6.04 12.80
N TYR A 312 -0.10 5.97 12.44
CA TYR A 312 0.93 6.92 12.85
C TYR A 312 0.64 8.34 12.36
N TYR A 313 0.27 8.49 11.09
CA TYR A 313 -0.04 9.79 10.50
C TYR A 313 -1.52 10.18 10.62
N GLY A 314 -2.42 9.25 10.92
CA GLY A 314 -3.86 9.48 11.00
C GLY A 314 -4.55 9.67 9.65
N VAL A 315 -3.91 9.30 8.55
CA VAL A 315 -4.39 9.51 7.18
C VAL A 315 -4.13 8.29 6.29
N PRO A 316 -4.94 8.07 5.23
CA PRO A 316 -4.74 6.98 4.28
C PRO A 316 -3.43 7.08 3.50
N ILE A 317 -2.87 5.91 3.13
CA ILE A 317 -1.71 5.81 2.24
C ILE A 317 -2.13 5.23 0.90
N LEU A 318 -1.82 5.97 -0.16
CA LEU A 318 -2.10 5.63 -1.55
C LEU A 318 -0.80 5.29 -2.29
N ASN A 319 -0.76 4.14 -2.95
CA ASN A 319 0.40 3.67 -3.69
C ASN A 319 0.19 3.88 -5.19
N HIS A 320 1.12 4.58 -5.85
CA HIS A 320 1.08 4.84 -7.29
C HIS A 320 2.28 4.22 -8.01
N PRO A 321 2.06 3.24 -8.93
CA PRO A 321 3.15 2.52 -9.60
C PRO A 321 3.90 3.31 -10.67
N ARG A 322 3.47 4.52 -11.00
CA ARG A 322 4.12 5.39 -11.99
C ARG A 322 4.72 6.62 -11.30
N SER A 323 5.91 7.02 -11.75
CA SER A 323 6.51 8.29 -11.31
C SER A 323 5.72 9.46 -11.91
N PRO A 324 5.18 10.39 -11.13
CA PRO A 324 4.62 11.60 -11.68
C PRO A 324 5.72 12.48 -12.26
N ILE A 325 5.40 13.18 -13.33
CA ILE A 325 6.21 14.25 -13.89
C ILE A 325 5.90 15.50 -13.04
N GLY A 326 6.85 16.01 -12.25
CA GLY A 326 6.69 17.25 -11.47
C GLY A 326 7.54 17.34 -10.19
N ASP A 327 7.90 18.56 -9.79
CA ASP A 327 8.94 18.89 -8.80
C ASP A 327 8.50 18.89 -7.30
N HIS A 328 7.26 18.55 -6.98
CA HIS A 328 6.72 18.70 -5.61
C HIS A 328 6.78 17.45 -4.73
N PHE A 329 7.77 16.58 -4.94
CA PHE A 329 7.94 15.36 -4.16
C PHE A 329 9.18 15.39 -3.28
N ARG A 330 9.02 15.02 -2.01
CA ARG A 330 10.16 14.65 -1.16
C ARG A 330 10.62 13.26 -1.56
N SER A 331 11.91 13.04 -1.78
CA SER A 331 12.43 11.77 -2.26
C SER A 331 13.58 11.24 -1.42
N ALA A 332 13.66 9.93 -1.25
CA ALA A 332 14.83 9.20 -0.78
C ALA A 332 14.87 7.81 -1.44
N ASN A 333 16.06 7.42 -1.91
CA ASN A 333 16.36 6.07 -2.39
C ASN A 333 15.31 5.46 -3.35
N GLY A 334 14.85 6.22 -4.34
CA GLY A 334 13.98 5.74 -5.41
C GLY A 334 12.48 5.69 -5.08
N ILE A 335 12.05 6.21 -3.91
CA ILE A 335 10.65 6.52 -3.63
C ILE A 335 10.44 8.03 -3.54
N ARG A 336 9.27 8.47 -3.94
CA ARG A 336 8.82 9.86 -3.80
C ARG A 336 7.56 9.88 -2.99
N VAL A 337 7.48 10.79 -2.02
CA VAL A 337 6.34 10.89 -1.10
C VAL A 337 5.77 12.30 -1.19
N LYS A 338 4.44 12.38 -1.29
CA LYS A 338 3.70 13.64 -1.32
C LYS A 338 2.51 13.57 -0.38
N ILE A 339 2.28 14.63 0.35
CA ILE A 339 1.03 14.81 1.09
C ILE A 339 0.06 15.53 0.17
N ILE A 340 -1.09 14.89 -0.09
CA ILE A 340 -2.17 15.49 -0.90
C ILE A 340 -3.39 15.76 -0.04
N GLU A 341 -4.12 16.79 -0.37
CA GLU A 341 -5.41 17.06 0.22
C GLU A 341 -6.46 16.17 -0.47
N VAL A 342 -7.01 15.20 0.26
CA VAL A 342 -8.12 14.38 -0.24
C VAL A 342 -9.41 15.08 0.14
N ARG A 343 -9.99 15.75 -0.83
CA ARG A 343 -11.35 16.29 -0.68
C ARG A 343 -12.34 15.17 -0.99
N LYS A 344 -13.07 14.75 0.01
CA LYS A 344 -14.16 13.79 -0.15
C LYS A 344 -15.32 14.45 -0.87
N SER A 345 -15.92 13.78 -1.84
CA SER A 345 -17.20 14.23 -2.40
C SER A 345 -18.23 14.42 -1.29
N ILE A 346 -18.99 15.51 -1.39
CA ILE A 346 -19.94 15.92 -0.36
C ILE A 346 -21.31 15.33 -0.71
N ALA A 347 -21.99 14.73 0.27
CA ALA A 347 -23.37 14.34 0.19
C ALA A 347 -24.20 15.23 1.12
N ILE A 348 -25.09 16.06 0.57
CA ILE A 348 -26.03 16.87 1.31
C ILE A 348 -27.34 16.10 1.44
N ILE A 349 -27.83 15.92 2.67
CA ILE A 349 -28.92 15.04 3.00
C ILE A 349 -29.90 15.65 4.02
N ASP A 350 -31.11 15.12 4.06
CA ASP A 350 -32.06 15.34 5.16
C ASP A 350 -31.51 14.68 6.45
N PRO A 351 -31.50 15.37 7.60
CA PRO A 351 -31.03 14.80 8.86
C PRO A 351 -31.86 13.58 9.32
N ARG A 352 -33.05 13.36 8.77
CA ARG A 352 -33.99 12.30 9.19
C ARG A 352 -33.83 10.98 8.40
N ILE A 353 -32.92 10.90 7.40
CA ILE A 353 -32.70 9.63 6.71
C ILE A 353 -32.21 8.54 7.68
N PRO A 354 -32.47 7.25 7.41
CA PRO A 354 -32.04 6.15 8.27
C PRO A 354 -30.55 6.19 8.60
N ALA A 355 -30.20 5.85 9.85
CA ALA A 355 -28.83 5.88 10.34
C ALA A 355 -27.91 4.95 9.52
N GLU A 356 -28.43 3.80 9.09
CA GLU A 356 -27.73 2.84 8.22
C GLU A 356 -27.35 3.45 6.87
N ALA A 357 -28.26 4.24 6.26
CA ALA A 357 -27.98 4.94 5.02
C ALA A 357 -26.85 5.99 5.19
N LYS A 358 -26.86 6.73 6.31
CA LYS A 358 -25.76 7.66 6.65
C LYS A 358 -24.44 6.93 6.84
N LEU A 359 -24.46 5.79 7.55
CA LEU A 359 -23.27 4.99 7.79
C LEU A 359 -22.71 4.44 6.46
N ARG A 360 -23.57 3.95 5.59
CA ARG A 360 -23.17 3.42 4.28
C ARG A 360 -22.51 4.50 3.41
N LEU A 361 -23.08 5.69 3.34
CA LEU A 361 -22.47 6.83 2.64
C LEU A 361 -21.09 7.19 3.21
N LYS A 362 -20.94 7.21 4.55
CA LYS A 362 -19.62 7.44 5.20
C LYS A 362 -18.60 6.36 4.85
N GLN A 363 -19.01 5.08 4.88
CA GLN A 363 -18.16 3.93 4.51
C GLN A 363 -17.71 4.00 3.03
N MET A 364 -18.56 4.53 2.15
CA MET A 364 -18.23 4.77 0.74
C MET A 364 -17.36 6.01 0.51
N GLY A 365 -16.96 6.70 1.56
CA GLY A 365 -16.01 7.81 1.50
C GLY A 365 -16.64 9.19 1.32
N TYR A 366 -17.96 9.36 1.42
CA TYR A 366 -18.61 10.65 1.32
C TYR A 366 -18.49 11.47 2.61
N TYR A 367 -18.35 12.78 2.45
CA TYR A 367 -18.46 13.73 3.53
C TYR A 367 -19.91 14.21 3.65
N ILE A 368 -20.61 13.77 4.70
CA ILE A 368 -22.02 14.05 4.88
C ILE A 368 -22.22 15.44 5.49
N ARG A 369 -23.15 16.20 4.90
CA ARG A 369 -23.72 17.42 5.48
C ARG A 369 -25.22 17.31 5.54
N GLU A 370 -25.75 17.53 6.72
CA GLU A 370 -27.19 17.56 6.98
C GLU A 370 -27.70 19.01 6.84
N VAL A 371 -28.79 19.17 6.13
CA VAL A 371 -29.47 20.48 6.10
C VAL A 371 -30.24 20.73 7.40
N PRO A 372 -30.37 21.98 7.85
CA PRO A 372 -31.23 22.31 8.99
C PRO A 372 -32.71 22.09 8.65
N LEU A 373 -33.50 21.69 9.64
CA LEU A 373 -34.96 21.62 9.48
C LEU A 373 -35.54 23.03 9.31
N HIS A 374 -36.17 23.30 8.17
CA HIS A 374 -36.67 24.61 7.82
C HIS A 374 -38.03 24.91 8.45
N PRO A 375 -38.21 25.99 9.25
CA PRO A 375 -39.42 26.24 10.00
C PRO A 375 -40.63 26.61 9.13
N LYS A 376 -40.40 27.12 7.91
CA LYS A 376 -41.43 27.51 6.94
C LYS A 376 -41.65 26.47 5.82
N LEU A 377 -41.19 25.24 5.99
CA LEU A 377 -41.59 24.09 5.16
C LEU A 377 -42.53 23.21 5.93
N ALA A 378 -43.38 22.46 5.21
CA ALA A 378 -44.31 21.50 5.81
C ALA A 378 -43.52 20.40 6.55
N GLY A 379 -44.09 19.83 7.61
CA GLY A 379 -43.40 18.83 8.45
C GLY A 379 -42.67 17.73 7.70
N PRO A 380 -43.30 17.05 6.75
CA PRO A 380 -42.68 16.00 5.94
C PRO A 380 -41.46 16.44 5.14
N VAL A 381 -41.49 17.62 4.54
CA VAL A 381 -40.42 18.12 3.62
C VAL A 381 -39.49 19.15 4.25
N LYS A 382 -39.61 19.45 5.54
CA LYS A 382 -38.84 20.51 6.20
C LYS A 382 -37.33 20.28 6.26
N GLY A 383 -36.86 19.09 6.01
CA GLY A 383 -35.44 18.71 5.95
C GLY A 383 -34.96 18.33 4.55
N HIS A 384 -35.80 18.46 3.53
CA HIS A 384 -35.48 18.10 2.16
C HIS A 384 -34.47 19.05 1.54
N PRO A 385 -33.25 18.56 1.10
CA PRO A 385 -32.25 19.43 0.50
C PRO A 385 -32.69 20.11 -0.79
N ASP A 386 -33.45 19.43 -1.66
CA ASP A 386 -33.93 19.94 -2.95
C ASP A 386 -35.00 21.05 -2.79
N MET A 387 -35.62 21.16 -1.63
CA MET A 387 -36.51 22.27 -1.31
C MET A 387 -35.75 23.58 -0.96
N MET A 388 -34.45 23.50 -0.70
CA MET A 388 -33.64 24.62 -0.19
C MET A 388 -32.41 24.91 -1.02
N LEU A 389 -32.07 24.02 -1.98
CA LEU A 389 -30.85 24.12 -2.76
C LEU A 389 -31.07 23.58 -4.17
N PHE A 390 -30.70 24.38 -5.17
CA PHE A 390 -30.67 23.98 -6.58
C PHE A 390 -29.25 24.06 -7.12
N SER A 391 -28.85 23.12 -7.97
CA SER A 391 -27.54 23.14 -8.63
C SER A 391 -27.64 22.93 -10.14
N TYR A 392 -26.88 23.74 -10.89
CA TYR A 392 -26.69 23.62 -12.32
C TYR A 392 -25.25 23.86 -12.71
N ALA A 393 -24.60 22.89 -13.32
CA ALA A 393 -23.17 22.86 -13.56
C ALA A 393 -22.39 23.11 -12.24
N LYS A 394 -21.60 24.19 -12.16
CA LYS A 394 -20.87 24.56 -10.92
C LYS A 394 -21.55 25.69 -10.13
N LYS A 395 -22.72 26.13 -10.56
CA LYS A 395 -23.50 27.14 -9.85
C LYS A 395 -24.49 26.51 -8.91
N VAL A 396 -24.55 26.99 -7.68
CA VAL A 396 -25.45 26.54 -6.61
C VAL A 396 -26.26 27.73 -6.11
N ILE A 397 -27.57 27.62 -6.18
CA ILE A 397 -28.50 28.63 -5.65
C ILE A 397 -29.11 28.04 -4.39
N TYR A 398 -29.01 28.80 -3.28
CA TYR A 398 -29.35 28.25 -1.96
C TYR A 398 -30.20 29.18 -1.10
N GLU A 399 -31.09 28.58 -0.31
CA GLU A 399 -31.85 29.31 0.72
C GLU A 399 -30.89 29.86 1.78
N PRO A 400 -31.05 31.13 2.22
CA PRO A 400 -30.11 31.83 3.10
C PRO A 400 -29.69 31.09 4.38
N ARG A 401 -30.49 30.20 4.91
CA ARG A 401 -30.14 29.34 6.09
C ARG A 401 -29.04 28.33 5.82
N LEU A 402 -28.78 28.03 4.56
CA LEU A 402 -27.73 27.08 4.15
C LEU A 402 -26.34 27.75 3.98
N GLU A 403 -26.13 28.96 4.51
CA GLU A 403 -24.85 29.70 4.35
C GLU A 403 -23.62 28.90 4.73
N LYS A 404 -23.69 28.09 5.82
CA LYS A 404 -22.58 27.21 6.23
C LYS A 404 -22.28 26.10 5.20
N ILE A 405 -23.32 25.58 4.55
CA ILE A 405 -23.20 24.59 3.48
C ILE A 405 -22.66 25.27 2.22
N ALA A 406 -23.17 26.43 1.87
CA ALA A 406 -22.69 27.22 0.74
C ALA A 406 -21.22 27.63 0.89
N GLY A 407 -20.77 28.00 2.10
CA GLY A 407 -19.36 28.23 2.40
C GLY A 407 -18.50 27.00 2.10
N LEU A 408 -18.91 25.82 2.58
CA LEU A 408 -18.22 24.57 2.27
C LEU A 408 -18.17 24.29 0.76
N LEU A 409 -19.25 24.57 0.01
CA LEU A 409 -19.28 24.37 -1.44
C LEU A 409 -18.38 25.36 -2.18
N ARG A 410 -18.33 26.64 -1.76
CA ARG A 410 -17.37 27.63 -2.30
C ARG A 410 -15.92 27.16 -2.11
N ASP A 411 -15.57 26.65 -0.92
CA ASP A 411 -14.25 26.06 -0.65
C ASP A 411 -13.93 24.88 -1.56
N ASN A 412 -14.94 24.27 -2.18
CA ASN A 412 -14.81 23.18 -3.15
C ASN A 412 -15.00 23.63 -4.61
N GLY A 413 -14.94 24.95 -4.88
CA GLY A 413 -14.90 25.50 -6.24
C GLY A 413 -16.27 25.64 -6.90
N TYR A 414 -17.36 25.70 -6.13
CA TYR A 414 -18.70 26.01 -6.62
C TYR A 414 -18.99 27.50 -6.49
N GLU A 415 -19.66 28.09 -7.50
CA GLU A 415 -20.23 29.41 -7.44
C GLU A 415 -21.55 29.36 -6.66
N CYS A 416 -21.58 29.87 -5.45
CA CYS A 416 -22.76 29.82 -4.59
C CYS A 416 -23.47 31.19 -4.53
N VAL A 417 -24.67 31.24 -5.06
CA VAL A 417 -25.54 32.42 -5.10
C VAL A 417 -26.61 32.29 -4.02
N LYS A 418 -26.68 33.33 -3.18
CA LYS A 418 -27.70 33.41 -2.14
C LYS A 418 -29.05 33.78 -2.75
N GLY A 419 -29.99 32.87 -2.64
CA GLY A 419 -31.32 33.02 -3.21
C GLY A 419 -32.36 33.66 -2.27
N GLU A 420 -33.61 33.59 -2.66
CA GLU A 420 -34.76 34.12 -1.91
C GLU A 420 -35.07 33.28 -0.67
N LYS A 421 -35.59 33.93 0.39
CA LYS A 421 -36.11 33.20 1.57
C LYS A 421 -37.41 32.51 1.24
N ILE A 422 -37.54 31.24 1.66
CA ILE A 422 -38.83 30.52 1.62
C ILE A 422 -39.82 31.23 2.54
N GLY A 423 -40.87 31.76 1.96
CA GLY A 423 -41.81 32.66 2.64
C GLY A 423 -43.01 31.98 3.27
N SER A 424 -43.44 30.80 2.79
CA SER A 424 -44.70 30.16 3.15
C SER A 424 -44.60 28.64 3.21
N LYS A 425 -45.45 28.02 4.05
CA LYS A 425 -45.66 26.54 4.09
C LYS A 425 -46.68 26.05 3.05
N LYS A 426 -47.35 26.95 2.36
CA LYS A 426 -48.42 26.61 1.42
C LYS A 426 -47.89 26.45 0.02
N TYR A 427 -48.13 25.27 -0.57
CA TYR A 427 -47.91 25.00 -1.98
C TYR A 427 -48.66 26.02 -2.87
N PRO A 428 -48.08 26.52 -3.94
CA PRO A 428 -46.72 26.26 -4.47
C PRO A 428 -45.63 27.27 -4.03
N LYS A 429 -45.85 28.00 -2.94
CA LYS A 429 -44.88 29.05 -2.47
C LYS A 429 -43.69 28.48 -1.71
N ASP A 430 -43.74 27.18 -1.36
CA ASP A 430 -42.68 26.42 -0.67
C ASP A 430 -41.71 25.71 -1.60
N ILE A 431 -42.02 25.53 -2.89
CA ILE A 431 -41.26 24.76 -3.88
C ILE A 431 -40.33 25.61 -4.77
N ILE A 432 -40.01 26.85 -4.40
CA ILE A 432 -39.29 27.80 -5.29
C ILE A 432 -37.91 27.32 -5.73
N TYR A 433 -37.25 26.43 -4.98
CA TYR A 433 -35.97 25.80 -5.32
C TYR A 433 -36.10 24.44 -6.01
N ASP A 434 -37.29 23.82 -5.97
CA ASP A 434 -37.50 22.46 -6.46
C ASP A 434 -37.55 22.42 -7.99
N ALA A 435 -36.37 22.31 -8.58
CA ALA A 435 -36.16 22.15 -10.02
C ALA A 435 -35.09 21.08 -10.25
N CYS A 436 -35.11 20.44 -11.42
CA CYS A 436 -34.19 19.37 -11.76
C CYS A 436 -33.36 19.71 -13.00
N SER A 437 -32.03 19.74 -12.86
CA SER A 437 -31.12 19.86 -13.99
C SER A 437 -30.85 18.49 -14.65
N VAL A 438 -31.00 18.41 -15.98
CA VAL A 438 -30.71 17.21 -16.79
C VAL A 438 -29.91 17.64 -18.00
N GLY A 439 -28.62 17.39 -18.01
CA GLY A 439 -27.70 17.91 -19.04
C GLY A 439 -27.76 19.43 -19.10
N LYS A 440 -28.09 19.98 -20.28
CA LYS A 440 -28.21 21.43 -20.51
C LYS A 440 -29.63 21.97 -20.29
N ALA A 441 -30.56 21.13 -19.87
CA ALA A 441 -31.96 21.52 -19.61
C ALA A 441 -32.24 21.60 -18.10
N ILE A 442 -33.19 22.45 -17.76
CA ILE A 442 -33.76 22.57 -16.41
C ILE A 442 -35.27 22.30 -16.52
N ILE A 443 -35.72 21.24 -15.85
CA ILE A 443 -37.15 20.93 -15.69
C ILE A 443 -37.60 21.66 -14.44
N ARG A 444 -38.66 22.44 -14.55
CA ARG A 444 -39.16 23.29 -13.46
C ARG A 444 -40.66 23.37 -13.43
N TYR A 445 -41.22 23.76 -12.28
CA TYR A 445 -42.62 24.09 -12.15
C TYR A 445 -42.97 25.27 -13.09
N ASP A 446 -44.17 25.26 -13.68
CA ASP A 446 -44.65 26.27 -14.61
C ASP A 446 -44.94 27.63 -13.95
N GLY A 447 -45.23 27.64 -12.63
CA GLY A 447 -45.43 28.84 -11.85
C GLY A 447 -44.13 29.51 -11.37
N LYS A 448 -44.23 30.28 -10.28
CA LYS A 448 -43.11 31.02 -9.70
C LYS A 448 -42.04 30.07 -9.15
N ILE A 449 -40.78 30.35 -9.52
CA ILE A 449 -39.58 29.71 -8.96
C ILE A 449 -38.63 30.79 -8.44
N GLU A 450 -37.50 30.40 -7.85
CA GLU A 450 -36.47 31.30 -7.37
C GLU A 450 -35.86 32.09 -8.54
N LYS A 451 -35.74 33.45 -8.40
CA LYS A 451 -35.35 34.35 -9.49
C LYS A 451 -33.98 34.04 -10.13
N HIS A 452 -32.98 33.62 -9.34
CA HIS A 452 -31.66 33.31 -9.89
C HIS A 452 -31.68 32.00 -10.67
N ILE A 453 -32.61 31.05 -10.37
CA ILE A 453 -32.85 29.87 -11.20
C ILE A 453 -33.46 30.29 -12.53
N GLU A 454 -34.47 31.20 -12.48
CA GLU A 454 -35.17 31.69 -13.67
C GLU A 454 -34.25 32.43 -14.63
N ASN A 455 -33.21 33.11 -14.11
CA ASN A 455 -32.24 33.89 -14.88
C ASN A 455 -31.03 33.05 -15.38
N LEU A 456 -31.04 31.71 -15.22
CA LEU A 456 -29.97 30.90 -15.77
C LEU A 456 -30.06 30.77 -17.29
N SER A 457 -28.90 30.81 -17.95
CA SER A 457 -28.80 30.54 -19.38
C SER A 457 -28.93 29.03 -19.64
N ALA A 458 -30.16 28.50 -19.65
CA ALA A 458 -30.47 27.08 -19.84
C ALA A 458 -31.77 26.89 -20.64
N LYS A 459 -31.99 25.72 -21.22
CA LYS A 459 -33.26 25.33 -21.82
C LYS A 459 -34.25 24.97 -20.72
N PHE A 460 -35.30 25.72 -20.54
CA PHE A 460 -36.32 25.43 -19.55
C PHE A 460 -37.44 24.53 -20.13
N ILE A 461 -37.82 23.50 -19.38
CA ILE A 461 -38.99 22.66 -19.64
C ILE A 461 -39.98 22.85 -18.50
N LYS A 462 -41.08 23.49 -18.78
CA LYS A 462 -42.12 23.82 -17.81
C LYS A 462 -43.10 22.64 -17.64
N VAL A 463 -43.39 22.27 -16.41
CA VAL A 463 -44.29 21.17 -16.04
C VAL A 463 -45.30 21.60 -14.97
N LYS A 464 -46.43 20.93 -14.86
CA LYS A 464 -47.44 21.21 -13.83
C LYS A 464 -47.05 20.65 -12.45
N GLN A 465 -46.16 19.67 -12.41
CA GLN A 465 -45.62 19.11 -11.16
C GLN A 465 -44.77 20.12 -10.43
N GLY A 466 -45.08 20.37 -9.15
CA GLY A 466 -44.31 21.32 -8.34
C GLY A 466 -43.08 20.71 -7.70
N TYR A 467 -43.15 19.49 -7.20
CA TYR A 467 -42.05 18.74 -6.60
C TYR A 467 -41.20 18.07 -7.71
N VAL A 468 -40.57 18.88 -8.53
CA VAL A 468 -39.93 18.44 -9.78
C VAL A 468 -38.72 17.56 -9.50
N LYS A 469 -37.79 18.01 -8.65
CA LYS A 469 -36.57 17.25 -8.35
C LYS A 469 -36.90 15.97 -7.58
N CYS A 470 -37.83 16.05 -6.62
CA CYS A 470 -38.30 14.88 -5.92
C CYS A 470 -38.94 13.84 -6.86
N SER A 471 -39.55 14.27 -7.98
CA SER A 471 -40.22 13.38 -8.95
C SER A 471 -39.27 12.75 -9.98
N ILE A 472 -37.98 13.21 -10.09
CA ILE A 472 -37.06 12.83 -11.16
C ILE A 472 -35.76 12.26 -10.62
N ILE A 473 -35.34 11.10 -11.17
CA ILE A 473 -33.95 10.63 -11.08
C ILE A 473 -33.26 10.98 -12.41
N PRO A 474 -32.33 11.96 -12.46
CA PRO A 474 -31.56 12.28 -13.66
C PRO A 474 -30.40 11.28 -13.80
N ILE A 475 -30.57 10.26 -14.63
CA ILE A 475 -29.57 9.18 -14.79
C ILE A 475 -28.29 9.71 -15.43
N ASP A 476 -28.45 10.49 -16.50
CA ASP A 476 -27.36 11.17 -17.22
C ASP A 476 -27.88 12.44 -17.89
N GLU A 477 -27.14 12.99 -18.87
CA GLU A 477 -27.51 14.22 -19.58
C GLU A 477 -28.79 14.13 -20.41
N LYS A 478 -29.28 12.90 -20.69
CA LYS A 478 -30.40 12.65 -21.60
C LYS A 478 -31.49 11.77 -21.00
N HIS A 479 -31.18 10.99 -19.97
CA HIS A 479 -32.07 9.94 -19.47
C HIS A 479 -32.56 10.23 -18.05
N ILE A 480 -33.86 10.03 -17.85
CA ILE A 480 -34.52 10.21 -16.54
C ILE A 480 -35.41 9.02 -16.18
N ILE A 481 -35.64 8.84 -14.87
CA ILE A 481 -36.72 7.97 -14.35
C ILE A 481 -37.71 8.86 -13.62
N THR A 482 -38.98 8.69 -13.87
CA THR A 482 -40.05 9.44 -13.17
C THR A 482 -41.35 8.61 -13.06
N SER A 483 -42.12 8.87 -11.99
CA SER A 483 -43.47 8.35 -11.85
C SER A 483 -44.54 9.38 -12.28
N ASP A 484 -44.12 10.60 -12.66
CA ASP A 484 -45.04 11.64 -13.12
C ASP A 484 -45.23 11.59 -14.63
N LYS A 485 -46.48 11.37 -15.05
CA LYS A 485 -46.84 11.24 -16.47
C LYS A 485 -46.60 12.55 -17.24
N GLY A 486 -46.87 13.70 -16.64
CA GLY A 486 -46.70 14.99 -17.28
C GLY A 486 -45.22 15.32 -17.54
N ILE A 487 -44.33 14.94 -16.61
CA ILE A 487 -42.86 15.04 -16.80
C ILE A 487 -42.40 14.08 -17.88
N TYR A 488 -42.84 12.82 -17.84
CA TYR A 488 -42.52 11.79 -18.83
C TYR A 488 -42.89 12.24 -20.24
N ASP A 489 -44.12 12.70 -20.46
CA ASP A 489 -44.58 13.14 -21.76
C ASP A 489 -43.83 14.35 -22.27
N LYS A 490 -43.60 15.37 -21.45
CA LYS A 490 -42.88 16.59 -21.79
C LYS A 490 -41.39 16.34 -22.13
N TRP A 491 -40.71 15.41 -21.40
CA TRP A 491 -39.32 15.10 -21.63
C TRP A 491 -39.08 14.35 -22.94
N ASN A 492 -40.04 13.53 -23.39
CA ASN A 492 -39.94 12.74 -24.60
C ASN A 492 -40.33 13.49 -25.89
N VAL A 493 -40.85 14.72 -25.77
CA VAL A 493 -41.20 15.54 -26.94
C VAL A 493 -39.91 15.88 -27.72
N GLY A 494 -39.86 15.41 -28.97
CA GLY A 494 -38.75 15.67 -29.90
C GLY A 494 -37.48 14.83 -29.72
N GLY A 495 -37.51 13.75 -28.89
CA GLY A 495 -36.29 12.97 -28.58
C GLY A 495 -36.39 11.45 -28.54
N GLY A 496 -37.56 10.87 -28.82
CA GLY A 496 -37.78 9.42 -28.78
C GLY A 496 -38.15 8.89 -27.38
N ARG A 497 -38.80 7.71 -27.33
CA ARG A 497 -39.33 7.10 -26.09
C ARG A 497 -38.25 6.51 -25.16
N ASP A 498 -37.04 6.33 -25.65
CA ASP A 498 -35.94 5.71 -24.88
C ASP A 498 -35.26 6.67 -23.89
N ARG A 499 -35.65 7.95 -23.87
CA ARG A 499 -35.04 8.99 -23.01
C ARG A 499 -35.55 8.97 -21.58
N SER A 500 -36.65 8.29 -21.32
CA SER A 500 -37.19 8.20 -19.96
C SER A 500 -37.85 6.88 -19.66
N LEU A 501 -37.77 6.47 -18.40
CA LEU A 501 -38.53 5.34 -17.85
C LEU A 501 -39.67 5.89 -17.00
N HIS A 502 -40.93 5.54 -17.39
CA HIS A 502 -42.10 5.79 -16.56
C HIS A 502 -42.36 4.58 -15.65
N ILE A 503 -42.44 4.85 -14.36
CA ILE A 503 -42.67 3.84 -13.30
C ILE A 503 -43.94 4.08 -12.54
N ARG A 504 -44.45 3.05 -11.86
CA ARG A 504 -45.65 3.15 -11.02
C ARG A 504 -45.43 4.04 -9.81
N PRO A 505 -46.35 4.99 -9.49
CA PRO A 505 -46.26 5.81 -8.28
C PRO A 505 -46.76 5.01 -7.06
N GLY A 506 -46.46 5.52 -5.86
CA GLY A 506 -47.08 5.04 -4.61
C GLY A 506 -46.21 4.13 -3.74
N TYR A 507 -45.01 3.75 -4.18
CA TYR A 507 -44.17 2.77 -3.50
C TYR A 507 -43.00 3.40 -2.73
N VAL A 508 -43.01 4.72 -2.54
CA VAL A 508 -42.00 5.45 -1.79
C VAL A 508 -42.64 6.02 -0.52
N LYS A 509 -42.05 5.78 0.63
CA LYS A 509 -42.51 6.28 1.93
C LYS A 509 -42.13 7.74 2.13
N LEU A 510 -43.08 8.59 2.51
CA LEU A 510 -42.85 9.94 3.02
C LEU A 510 -43.74 10.13 4.25
N PRO A 511 -43.16 10.11 5.48
CA PRO A 511 -43.97 10.23 6.70
C PRO A 511 -44.76 11.54 6.72
N GLY A 512 -46.09 11.42 6.94
CA GLY A 512 -47.00 12.55 6.94
C GLY A 512 -47.69 12.83 5.60
N TYR A 513 -47.33 12.09 4.54
CA TYR A 513 -48.04 12.07 3.26
C TYR A 513 -48.43 10.62 2.87
N LYS A 514 -49.38 10.48 1.95
CA LYS A 514 -49.80 9.17 1.47
C LYS A 514 -48.66 8.41 0.81
N THR A 515 -47.85 9.10 0.02
CA THR A 515 -46.65 8.56 -0.66
C THR A 515 -45.67 9.67 -0.93
N GLY A 516 -44.38 9.31 -1.08
CA GLY A 516 -43.32 10.17 -1.56
C GLY A 516 -42.99 9.94 -3.04
N PHE A 517 -41.89 10.53 -3.50
CA PHE A 517 -41.42 10.50 -4.88
C PHE A 517 -40.12 9.74 -5.01
N ILE A 518 -39.93 9.09 -6.16
CA ILE A 518 -38.74 8.26 -6.43
C ILE A 518 -37.43 9.09 -6.52
N GLY A 519 -37.49 10.31 -7.05
CA GLY A 519 -36.34 11.20 -7.11
C GLY A 519 -35.92 11.65 -5.72
N GLY A 520 -36.88 11.92 -4.82
CA GLY A 520 -36.64 12.26 -3.42
C GLY A 520 -35.99 11.13 -2.61
N ALA A 521 -36.23 9.87 -3.03
CA ALA A 521 -35.62 8.69 -2.43
C ALA A 521 -34.27 8.32 -3.07
N SER A 522 -33.67 9.20 -3.88
CA SER A 522 -32.49 8.86 -4.68
C SER A 522 -31.43 9.96 -4.75
N GLY A 523 -30.28 9.63 -5.31
CA GLY A 523 -29.25 10.58 -5.71
C GLY A 523 -28.30 9.95 -6.74
N VAL A 524 -27.73 10.78 -7.60
CA VAL A 524 -26.83 10.30 -8.67
C VAL A 524 -25.45 10.92 -8.51
N HIS A 525 -24.41 10.10 -8.52
CA HIS A 525 -23.02 10.56 -8.45
C HIS A 525 -22.09 9.63 -9.19
N LYS A 526 -21.31 10.17 -10.14
CA LYS A 526 -20.38 9.41 -11.00
C LYS A 526 -21.11 8.27 -11.72
N ASP A 527 -20.62 7.05 -11.56
CA ASP A 527 -21.16 5.81 -12.13
C ASP A 527 -22.27 5.16 -11.28
N LYS A 528 -22.83 5.88 -10.29
CA LYS A 528 -23.76 5.29 -9.31
C LYS A 528 -25.07 6.06 -9.20
N VAL A 529 -26.15 5.30 -9.06
CA VAL A 529 -27.45 5.77 -8.65
C VAL A 529 -27.74 5.20 -7.27
N PHE A 530 -27.87 6.08 -6.30
CA PHE A 530 -28.12 5.73 -4.89
C PHE A 530 -29.61 5.73 -4.60
N PHE A 531 -30.06 4.78 -3.81
CA PHE A 531 -31.42 4.73 -3.28
C PHE A 531 -31.40 4.71 -1.75
N ILE A 532 -32.25 5.53 -1.14
CA ILE A 532 -32.51 5.49 0.29
C ILE A 532 -33.58 4.41 0.50
N GLY A 533 -33.15 3.16 0.56
CA GLY A 533 -33.96 1.95 0.64
C GLY A 533 -33.62 0.93 -0.42
N ALA A 534 -34.36 -0.18 -0.42
CA ALA A 534 -34.16 -1.29 -1.34
C ALA A 534 -35.21 -1.28 -2.48
N LEU A 535 -34.76 -1.38 -3.72
CA LEU A 535 -35.62 -1.41 -4.92
C LEU A 535 -36.54 -2.63 -4.96
N LYS A 536 -36.16 -3.73 -4.29
CA LYS A 536 -37.02 -4.94 -4.22
C LYS A 536 -38.45 -4.66 -3.71
N ASN A 537 -38.62 -3.56 -3.01
CA ASN A 537 -39.91 -3.11 -2.48
C ASN A 537 -40.75 -2.29 -3.50
N HIS A 538 -40.23 -2.11 -4.73
CA HIS A 538 -40.92 -1.40 -5.81
C HIS A 538 -41.31 -2.39 -6.92
N PRO A 539 -42.54 -2.36 -7.44
CA PRO A 539 -43.00 -3.33 -8.43
C PRO A 539 -42.29 -3.22 -9.80
N ASP A 540 -41.64 -2.10 -10.09
CA ASP A 540 -40.83 -1.89 -11.27
C ASP A 540 -39.31 -2.04 -10.98
N ALA A 541 -38.92 -2.70 -9.89
CA ALA A 541 -37.52 -2.83 -9.46
C ALA A 541 -36.58 -3.32 -10.56
N THR A 542 -36.96 -4.40 -11.26
CA THR A 542 -36.17 -4.97 -12.39
C THR A 542 -36.00 -3.95 -13.51
N ARG A 543 -37.12 -3.31 -13.94
CA ARG A 543 -37.09 -2.30 -15.00
C ARG A 543 -36.21 -1.09 -14.65
N ILE A 544 -36.28 -0.63 -13.40
CA ILE A 544 -35.46 0.48 -12.88
C ILE A 544 -33.98 0.09 -12.93
N ARG A 545 -33.61 -1.10 -12.44
CA ARG A 545 -32.25 -1.60 -12.42
C ARG A 545 -31.68 -1.75 -13.83
N GLU A 546 -32.38 -2.42 -14.71
CA GLU A 546 -31.99 -2.60 -16.11
C GLU A 546 -31.80 -1.26 -16.83
N PHE A 547 -32.73 -0.31 -16.65
CA PHE A 547 -32.63 1.02 -17.25
C PHE A 547 -31.37 1.77 -16.79
N ILE A 548 -30.99 1.64 -15.52
CA ILE A 548 -29.78 2.24 -14.94
C ILE A 548 -28.51 1.56 -15.48
N GLU A 549 -28.48 0.23 -15.46
CA GLU A 549 -27.32 -0.59 -15.83
C GLU A 549 -27.02 -0.53 -17.32
N GLN A 550 -28.01 -0.51 -18.20
CA GLN A 550 -27.87 -0.29 -19.64
C GLN A 550 -27.19 1.06 -19.99
N ARG A 551 -27.22 2.02 -19.08
CA ARG A 551 -26.55 3.32 -19.22
C ARG A 551 -25.21 3.39 -18.48
N GLY A 552 -24.62 2.22 -18.18
CA GLY A 552 -23.29 2.09 -17.58
C GLY A 552 -23.21 2.54 -16.12
N ARG A 553 -24.36 2.64 -15.42
CA ARG A 553 -24.38 3.03 -14.00
C ARG A 553 -24.72 1.85 -13.10
N LYS A 554 -24.32 1.93 -11.85
CA LYS A 554 -24.52 0.91 -10.81
C LYS A 554 -25.58 1.37 -9.82
N VAL A 555 -26.49 0.48 -9.47
CA VAL A 555 -27.45 0.69 -8.40
C VAL A 555 -26.78 0.49 -7.04
N VAL A 556 -26.98 1.42 -6.12
CA VAL A 556 -26.50 1.36 -4.74
C VAL A 556 -27.66 1.58 -3.79
N GLU A 557 -28.05 0.54 -3.10
CA GLU A 557 -29.07 0.56 -2.05
C GLU A 557 -28.41 0.84 -0.71
N LEU A 558 -28.82 1.89 -0.02
CA LEU A 558 -28.14 2.38 1.18
C LEU A 558 -28.55 1.62 2.45
N TYR A 559 -29.73 0.99 2.46
CA TYR A 559 -30.18 0.08 3.53
C TYR A 559 -31.30 -0.83 3.00
N ASP A 560 -31.62 -1.88 3.70
CA ASP A 560 -32.59 -2.92 3.27
C ASP A 560 -34.02 -2.64 3.70
N GLY A 561 -34.44 -1.37 3.75
CA GLY A 561 -35.80 -0.96 4.07
C GLY A 561 -36.60 -0.48 2.85
N GLN A 562 -37.84 -0.02 3.09
CA GLN A 562 -38.67 0.61 2.09
C GLN A 562 -38.00 1.88 1.55
N LEU A 563 -38.19 2.18 0.26
CA LEU A 563 -37.72 3.45 -0.34
C LEU A 563 -38.29 4.64 0.45
N TYR A 564 -37.41 5.55 0.82
CA TYR A 564 -37.71 6.67 1.72
C TYR A 564 -37.39 8.00 1.02
N ASP A 565 -38.44 8.81 0.81
CA ASP A 565 -38.30 10.18 0.27
C ASP A 565 -37.76 11.12 1.34
N ALA A 566 -36.59 11.66 1.08
CA ALA A 566 -35.86 12.61 1.92
C ALA A 566 -35.39 13.84 1.13
N GLY A 567 -36.06 14.19 0.04
CA GLY A 567 -35.72 15.33 -0.80
C GLY A 567 -34.39 15.18 -1.52
N SER A 568 -34.12 14.01 -2.02
CA SER A 568 -32.92 13.65 -2.76
C SER A 568 -31.63 13.66 -1.92
N ILE A 569 -30.62 12.90 -2.36
CA ILE A 569 -29.24 13.09 -1.93
C ILE A 569 -28.55 13.97 -2.98
N LEU A 570 -28.13 15.16 -2.59
CA LEU A 570 -27.41 16.06 -3.48
C LEU A 570 -25.92 15.87 -3.34
N PHE A 571 -25.27 15.41 -4.42
CA PHE A 571 -23.84 15.14 -4.44
C PHE A 571 -23.06 16.27 -5.09
N PHE A 572 -21.92 16.62 -4.49
CA PHE A 572 -20.99 17.61 -4.99
C PHE A 572 -19.58 17.04 -5.03
N GLU A 573 -18.90 17.22 -6.16
CA GLU A 573 -17.52 16.76 -6.30
C GLU A 573 -16.56 17.69 -5.54
N ALA A 574 -15.59 17.10 -4.89
CA ALA A 574 -14.47 17.84 -4.36
C ALA A 574 -13.51 18.19 -5.50
N VAL A 575 -13.35 19.46 -5.81
CA VAL A 575 -12.39 19.91 -6.82
C VAL A 575 -10.98 19.84 -6.26
N SER A 576 -10.08 19.13 -6.92
CA SER A 576 -8.65 19.18 -6.64
C SER A 576 -8.11 20.57 -7.08
N VAL A 577 -8.02 21.51 -6.17
CA VAL A 577 -7.27 22.75 -6.45
C VAL A 577 -5.79 22.41 -6.32
N ARG A 578 -5.08 22.41 -7.44
CA ARG A 578 -3.62 22.55 -7.44
C ARG A 578 -3.31 23.92 -6.85
N ARG A 579 -3.02 24.01 -5.56
CA ARG A 579 -2.30 25.17 -5.05
C ARG A 579 -0.83 24.93 -5.34
N THR A 580 -0.30 25.70 -6.26
CA THR A 580 1.11 26.07 -6.33
C THR A 580 1.43 26.85 -5.06
N GLU A 581 2.22 26.30 -4.17
CA GLU A 581 3.07 26.98 -3.19
C GLU A 581 4.48 26.45 -3.33
#